data_f8365b6b609a19e53d171f6441b33634
#
_entry.id   f8365b6b609a19e53d171f6441b33634
#
_cell.length_a   1.000
_cell.length_b   1.000
_cell.length_c   1.000
_cell.angle_alpha   90.00
_cell.angle_beta   90.00
_cell.angle_gamma   90.00
#
_symmetry.space_group_name_H-M   'P 1'
#
loop_
_entity.id
_entity.type
_entity.pdbx_description
1 polymer ?
#
loop_
_entity_poly.entity_id
_entity_poly.type
_entity_poly.pdbx_seq_one_letter_code
_entity_poly.pdbx_strand_id
1 'polypeptide(L)'
;MHLFIEYPTWIVPTIIPGLPIRWYSLMYIFAFATTYILVRNQVKKKEFDSSVDDTINLFIFAIAGLILGARLFSTLLYDGSWYYWTHPWMIFWPFRNGRFVGLPGMSYHGGLVGTIVAVIIYCRIHHRRFFEVADVLVAGIPLGYTFGRLGNFINGELWGRASSVPWAMVFPDAPSYSTNHQWVRDFAERIGIEFSQGALINLPRHPSQLYEALFEGVVLWLFLWFIMRPRKQYHGFLLAWYIIGYGFARFFIEYVREPDSNLGFVIAWGKNSSETALFTSFLNISMGQVLCMAMIVFGFFVLFYSRHIHQKQAATAEAMALKRQQAAIQSQKARKSSKNKKKRR
;
A
#
# COMPACT_ATOMS: atom_id res chain seq x y z
N MET A 1 22.50 -31.51 -8.00
CA MET A 1 21.93 -30.33 -8.66
C MET A 1 21.26 -29.51 -7.55
N HIS A 2 21.76 -28.32 -7.26
CA HIS A 2 21.15 -27.49 -6.22
C HIS A 2 19.72 -27.15 -6.63
N LEU A 3 18.76 -27.44 -5.75
CA LEU A 3 17.32 -27.21 -5.98
C LEU A 3 16.88 -25.78 -5.60
N PHE A 4 17.81 -24.83 -5.53
CA PHE A 4 17.56 -23.44 -5.12
C PHE A 4 18.55 -22.50 -5.78
N ILE A 5 18.29 -21.20 -5.68
CA ILE A 5 19.09 -20.12 -6.28
C ILE A 5 19.88 -19.39 -5.18
N GLU A 6 21.17 -19.22 -5.37
CA GLU A 6 21.95 -18.30 -4.52
C GLU A 6 21.60 -16.85 -4.85
N TYR A 7 21.46 -16.01 -3.81
CA TYR A 7 21.21 -14.59 -4.02
C TYR A 7 22.42 -13.98 -4.76
N PRO A 8 22.19 -13.26 -5.87
CA PRO A 8 23.29 -12.81 -6.71
C PRO A 8 24.23 -11.84 -5.99
N THR A 9 25.51 -12.17 -5.91
CA THR A 9 26.53 -11.40 -5.18
C THR A 9 26.80 -10.01 -5.77
N TRP A 10 26.43 -9.79 -7.05
CA TRP A 10 26.53 -8.48 -7.70
C TRP A 10 25.40 -7.52 -7.32
N ILE A 11 24.33 -8.01 -6.70
CA ILE A 11 23.27 -7.17 -6.16
C ILE A 11 23.74 -6.63 -4.81
N VAL A 12 24.08 -5.35 -4.79
CA VAL A 12 24.49 -4.65 -3.55
C VAL A 12 23.51 -3.52 -3.25
N PRO A 13 23.17 -3.28 -1.96
CA PRO A 13 22.20 -2.26 -1.55
C PRO A 13 22.62 -0.82 -1.89
N THR A 14 23.93 -0.56 -2.03
CA THR A 14 24.48 0.77 -2.35
C THR A 14 24.67 0.95 -3.83
N ILE A 15 24.29 2.12 -4.39
CA ILE A 15 24.46 2.43 -5.81
C ILE A 15 25.92 2.74 -6.11
N ILE A 16 26.55 3.55 -5.26
CA ILE A 16 27.95 3.97 -5.43
C ILE A 16 28.71 3.59 -4.15
N PRO A 17 29.75 2.75 -4.24
CA PRO A 17 30.60 2.43 -3.11
C PRO A 17 31.14 3.71 -2.44
N GLY A 18 31.03 3.79 -1.11
CA GLY A 18 31.51 4.93 -0.33
C GLY A 18 30.50 6.09 -0.18
N LEU A 19 29.41 6.11 -0.93
CA LEU A 19 28.32 7.07 -0.74
C LEU A 19 27.09 6.43 -0.05
N PRO A 20 26.38 7.14 0.83
CA PRO A 20 25.21 6.60 1.52
C PRO A 20 23.95 6.57 0.62
N ILE A 21 24.11 6.43 -0.69
CA ILE A 21 23.01 6.39 -1.66
C ILE A 21 22.64 4.93 -1.92
N ARG A 22 21.43 4.57 -1.49
CA ARG A 22 20.92 3.20 -1.62
C ARG A 22 19.89 3.09 -2.74
N TRP A 23 19.85 1.93 -3.40
CA TRP A 23 18.81 1.58 -4.38
C TRP A 23 17.40 1.78 -3.81
N TYR A 24 17.20 1.48 -2.55
CA TYR A 24 15.92 1.66 -1.86
C TYR A 24 15.40 3.11 -1.96
N SER A 25 16.26 4.10 -1.77
CA SER A 25 15.89 5.51 -1.93
C SER A 25 15.51 5.87 -3.36
N LEU A 26 16.24 5.32 -4.34
CA LEU A 26 15.93 5.52 -5.76
C LEU A 26 14.60 4.86 -6.15
N MET A 27 14.30 3.69 -5.60
CA MET A 27 13.02 3.01 -5.81
C MET A 27 11.84 3.83 -5.30
N TYR A 28 11.97 4.58 -4.19
CA TYR A 28 10.95 5.53 -3.75
C TYR A 28 10.73 6.66 -4.77
N ILE A 29 11.82 7.20 -5.33
CA ILE A 29 11.71 8.23 -6.38
C ILE A 29 10.96 7.67 -7.58
N PHE A 30 11.28 6.44 -8.03
CA PHE A 30 10.57 5.78 -9.13
C PHE A 30 9.11 5.51 -8.78
N ALA A 31 8.80 5.13 -7.54
CA ALA A 31 7.43 4.91 -7.08
C ALA A 31 6.59 6.19 -7.17
N PHE A 32 7.12 7.31 -6.66
CA PHE A 32 6.44 8.60 -6.73
C PHE A 32 6.34 9.12 -8.17
N ALA A 33 7.42 9.04 -8.95
CA ALA A 33 7.44 9.46 -10.34
C ALA A 33 6.42 8.68 -11.18
N THR A 34 6.36 7.35 -11.02
CA THR A 34 5.41 6.49 -11.71
C THR A 34 3.97 6.86 -11.36
N THR A 35 3.66 7.00 -10.06
CA THR A 35 2.33 7.39 -9.60
C THR A 35 1.97 8.78 -10.14
N TYR A 36 2.90 9.75 -10.11
CA TYR A 36 2.71 11.09 -10.66
C TYR A 36 2.41 11.06 -12.17
N ILE A 37 3.17 10.30 -12.96
CA ILE A 37 2.96 10.16 -14.40
C ILE A 37 1.58 9.59 -14.69
N LEU A 38 1.12 8.59 -13.92
CA LEU A 38 -0.19 7.98 -14.08
C LEU A 38 -1.32 8.94 -13.68
N VAL A 39 -1.15 9.73 -12.62
CA VAL A 39 -2.10 10.79 -12.26
C VAL A 39 -2.15 11.86 -13.36
N ARG A 40 -0.99 12.30 -13.85
CA ARG A 40 -0.91 13.27 -14.97
C ARG A 40 -1.57 12.74 -16.25
N ASN A 41 -1.51 11.43 -16.51
CA ASN A 41 -2.22 10.82 -17.63
C ASN A 41 -3.75 10.94 -17.46
N GLN A 42 -4.28 10.74 -16.25
CA GLN A 42 -5.71 10.91 -15.94
C GLN A 42 -6.14 12.39 -16.11
N VAL A 43 -5.31 13.35 -15.67
CA VAL A 43 -5.56 14.79 -15.88
C VAL A 43 -5.59 15.13 -17.38
N LYS A 44 -4.61 14.65 -18.16
CA LYS A 44 -4.59 14.87 -19.61
C LYS A 44 -5.81 14.29 -20.31
N LYS A 45 -6.34 13.18 -19.83
CA LYS A 45 -7.56 12.55 -20.34
C LYS A 45 -8.86 13.17 -19.82
N LYS A 46 -8.76 14.25 -19.03
CA LYS A 46 -9.91 14.94 -18.41
C LYS A 46 -10.75 14.04 -17.48
N GLU A 47 -10.15 13.01 -16.93
CA GLU A 47 -10.78 12.13 -15.93
C GLU A 47 -10.68 12.72 -14.52
N PHE A 48 -9.75 13.64 -14.34
CA PHE A 48 -9.56 14.41 -13.12
C PHE A 48 -9.29 15.88 -13.50
N ASP A 49 -10.16 16.75 -13.06
CA ASP A 49 -10.03 18.19 -13.31
C ASP A 49 -8.99 18.78 -12.34
N SER A 50 -7.77 18.94 -12.80
CA SER A 50 -6.65 19.44 -12.01
C SER A 50 -5.62 20.12 -12.90
N SER A 51 -5.00 21.18 -12.39
CA SER A 51 -3.85 21.82 -13.03
C SER A 51 -2.56 21.01 -12.80
N VAL A 52 -1.47 21.44 -13.44
CA VAL A 52 -0.13 20.90 -13.16
C VAL A 52 0.26 21.20 -11.72
N ASP A 53 0.07 22.45 -11.30
CA ASP A 53 0.46 22.95 -9.98
C ASP A 53 -0.37 22.29 -8.88
N ASP A 54 -1.68 22.12 -9.06
CA ASP A 54 -2.52 21.38 -8.11
C ASP A 54 -2.08 19.92 -7.96
N THR A 55 -1.69 19.29 -9.09
CA THR A 55 -1.17 17.92 -9.06
C THR A 55 0.15 17.84 -8.30
N ILE A 56 1.07 18.78 -8.52
CA ILE A 56 2.34 18.86 -7.79
C ILE A 56 2.08 19.08 -6.30
N ASN A 57 1.20 20.02 -5.95
CA ASN A 57 0.81 20.30 -4.57
C ASN A 57 0.24 19.05 -3.88
N LEU A 58 -0.63 18.30 -4.55
CA LEU A 58 -1.15 17.02 -4.02
C LEU A 58 -0.01 16.06 -3.66
N PHE A 59 1.00 15.92 -4.53
CA PHE A 59 2.14 15.05 -4.27
C PHE A 59 3.02 15.58 -3.14
N ILE A 60 3.24 16.89 -3.06
CA ILE A 60 3.97 17.52 -1.94
C ILE A 60 3.28 17.21 -0.61
N PHE A 61 1.95 17.39 -0.52
CA PHE A 61 1.18 17.06 0.67
C PHE A 61 1.28 15.57 1.00
N ALA A 62 1.10 14.69 0.02
CA ALA A 62 1.15 13.24 0.23
C ALA A 62 2.54 12.77 0.72
N ILE A 63 3.63 13.24 0.10
CA ILE A 63 5.01 12.89 0.48
C ILE A 63 5.36 13.48 1.84
N ALA A 64 5.02 14.73 2.11
CA ALA A 64 5.24 15.35 3.41
C ALA A 64 4.49 14.59 4.52
N GLY A 65 3.21 14.26 4.28
CA GLY A 65 2.40 13.46 5.20
C GLY A 65 2.99 12.08 5.45
N LEU A 66 3.49 11.41 4.40
CA LEU A 66 4.15 10.11 4.51
C LEU A 66 5.39 10.19 5.42
N ILE A 67 6.29 11.15 5.17
CA ILE A 67 7.54 11.29 5.92
C ILE A 67 7.25 11.68 7.37
N LEU A 68 6.40 12.68 7.59
CA LEU A 68 6.04 13.15 8.93
C LEU A 68 5.34 12.06 9.72
N GLY A 69 4.33 11.42 9.14
CA GLY A 69 3.58 10.36 9.78
C GLY A 69 4.43 9.14 10.10
N ALA A 70 5.26 8.68 9.14
CA ALA A 70 6.15 7.55 9.36
C ALA A 70 7.14 7.81 10.52
N ARG A 71 7.66 9.03 10.61
CA ARG A 71 8.60 9.40 11.66
C ARG A 71 7.94 9.59 13.01
N LEU A 72 6.82 10.30 13.08
CA LEU A 72 6.07 10.51 14.32
C LEU A 72 5.61 9.20 14.95
N PHE A 73 5.05 8.28 14.14
CA PHE A 73 4.61 6.98 14.65
C PHE A 73 5.78 6.13 15.14
N SER A 74 6.89 6.12 14.39
CA SER A 74 8.08 5.36 14.80
C SER A 74 8.64 5.84 16.13
N THR A 75 8.73 7.16 16.33
CA THR A 75 9.38 7.74 17.51
C THR A 75 8.45 7.88 18.70
N LEU A 76 7.17 8.23 18.48
CA LEU A 76 6.25 8.51 19.58
C LEU A 76 5.42 7.30 20.02
N LEU A 77 5.18 6.33 19.10
CA LEU A 77 4.33 5.17 19.40
C LEU A 77 5.11 3.86 19.49
N TYR A 78 6.15 3.65 18.66
CA TYR A 78 6.86 2.37 18.59
C TYR A 78 8.16 2.32 19.37
N ASP A 79 8.80 3.47 19.63
CA ASP A 79 10.07 3.50 20.39
C ASP A 79 9.91 3.06 21.84
N GLY A 80 8.70 3.22 22.41
CA GLY A 80 8.39 2.82 23.79
C GLY A 80 9.08 3.62 24.88
N SER A 81 9.99 4.55 24.53
CA SER A 81 10.70 5.42 25.46
C SER A 81 10.04 6.80 25.55
N TRP A 82 10.20 7.46 26.71
CA TRP A 82 9.77 8.86 26.87
C TRP A 82 10.76 9.85 26.26
N TYR A 83 11.86 9.38 25.66
CA TYR A 83 12.94 10.22 25.16
C TYR A 83 12.45 11.27 24.14
N TYR A 84 11.71 10.85 23.13
CA TYR A 84 11.21 11.76 22.10
C TYR A 84 10.08 12.69 22.59
N TRP A 85 9.35 12.31 23.62
CA TRP A 85 8.36 13.18 24.26
C TRP A 85 9.02 14.32 25.03
N THR A 86 10.19 14.08 25.63
CA THR A 86 10.96 15.08 26.36
C THR A 86 11.92 15.88 25.48
N HIS A 87 12.27 15.33 24.29
CA HIS A 87 13.19 15.95 23.33
C HIS A 87 12.57 15.96 21.91
N PRO A 88 11.45 16.70 21.67
CA PRO A 88 10.70 16.62 20.42
C PRO A 88 11.50 17.03 19.17
N TRP A 89 12.51 17.89 19.30
CA TRP A 89 13.41 18.26 18.19
C TRP A 89 14.21 17.08 17.67
N MET A 90 14.48 16.06 18.48
CA MET A 90 15.21 14.86 18.10
C MET A 90 14.41 13.95 17.15
N ILE A 91 13.11 14.15 17.04
CA ILE A 91 12.26 13.40 16.10
C ILE A 91 12.78 13.56 14.67
N PHE A 92 13.16 14.79 14.29
CA PHE A 92 13.64 15.11 12.95
C PHE A 92 15.12 15.49 12.89
N TRP A 93 15.88 15.30 14.00
CA TRP A 93 17.30 15.61 14.02
C TRP A 93 18.11 14.49 13.37
N PRO A 94 18.83 14.77 12.24
CA PRO A 94 19.46 13.72 11.45
C PRO A 94 20.89 13.37 11.91
N PHE A 95 21.37 13.96 13.01
CA PHE A 95 22.74 13.73 13.50
C PHE A 95 22.73 12.97 14.82
N ARG A 96 23.63 11.99 14.97
CA ARG A 96 23.96 11.34 16.25
C ARG A 96 25.46 11.36 16.47
N ASN A 97 25.89 11.81 17.63
CA ASN A 97 27.32 11.92 17.98
C ASN A 97 28.18 12.65 16.91
N GLY A 98 27.64 13.74 16.33
CA GLY A 98 28.30 14.51 15.28
C GLY A 98 28.33 13.88 13.88
N ARG A 99 27.77 12.68 13.72
CA ARG A 99 27.69 11.98 12.43
C ARG A 99 26.29 12.10 11.83
N PHE A 100 26.22 12.33 10.53
CA PHE A 100 24.95 12.29 9.78
C PHE A 100 24.47 10.84 9.67
N VAL A 101 23.33 10.54 10.27
CA VAL A 101 22.69 9.20 10.26
C VAL A 101 21.35 9.20 9.52
N GLY A 102 20.91 10.36 9.03
CA GLY A 102 19.60 10.51 8.42
C GLY A 102 18.47 10.42 9.45
N LEU A 103 17.31 9.95 9.02
CA LEU A 103 16.11 9.74 9.87
C LEU A 103 15.86 8.22 10.04
N PRO A 104 16.59 7.53 10.92
CA PRO A 104 16.41 6.11 11.15
C PRO A 104 15.09 5.83 11.87
N GLY A 105 14.44 4.73 11.53
CA GLY A 105 13.15 4.35 12.09
C GLY A 105 12.00 5.09 11.40
N MET A 106 11.35 4.39 10.46
CA MET A 106 10.18 4.86 9.72
C MET A 106 9.08 3.80 9.85
N SER A 107 7.92 4.19 10.33
CA SER A 107 6.77 3.31 10.46
C SER A 107 5.94 3.29 9.19
N TYR A 108 5.67 2.11 8.63
CA TYR A 108 4.76 1.95 7.50
C TYR A 108 3.34 2.46 7.83
N HIS A 109 2.78 2.05 8.98
CA HIS A 109 1.45 2.49 9.39
C HIS A 109 1.38 3.99 9.61
N GLY A 110 2.44 4.56 10.21
CA GLY A 110 2.54 6.01 10.37
C GLY A 110 2.57 6.74 9.03
N GLY A 111 3.33 6.24 8.07
CA GLY A 111 3.37 6.79 6.72
C GLY A 111 2.00 6.75 6.02
N LEU A 112 1.29 5.64 6.13
CA LEU A 112 -0.05 5.49 5.56
C LEU A 112 -1.04 6.48 6.19
N VAL A 113 -1.11 6.53 7.52
CA VAL A 113 -2.01 7.45 8.24
C VAL A 113 -1.65 8.91 7.93
N GLY A 114 -0.36 9.26 7.96
CA GLY A 114 0.11 10.60 7.63
C GLY A 114 -0.24 11.02 6.20
N THR A 115 -0.10 10.12 5.23
CA THR A 115 -0.52 10.39 3.84
C THR A 115 -2.02 10.63 3.75
N ILE A 116 -2.85 9.79 4.38
CA ILE A 116 -4.31 9.95 4.37
C ILE A 116 -4.71 11.29 4.98
N VAL A 117 -4.14 11.64 6.13
CA VAL A 117 -4.41 12.93 6.81
C VAL A 117 -3.98 14.09 5.92
N ALA A 118 -2.80 14.05 5.31
CA ALA A 118 -2.32 15.11 4.44
C ALA A 118 -3.18 15.27 3.18
N VAL A 119 -3.64 14.17 2.58
CA VAL A 119 -4.58 14.21 1.43
C VAL A 119 -5.94 14.78 1.86
N ILE A 120 -6.42 14.47 3.06
CA ILE A 120 -7.66 15.08 3.61
C ILE A 120 -7.46 16.58 3.79
N ILE A 121 -6.33 17.03 4.34
CA ILE A 121 -5.99 18.44 4.51
C ILE A 121 -5.93 19.14 3.14
N TYR A 122 -5.22 18.54 2.18
CA TYR A 122 -5.19 19.03 0.80
C TYR A 122 -6.60 19.20 0.23
N CYS A 123 -7.45 18.18 0.36
CA CYS A 123 -8.83 18.24 -0.13
C CYS A 123 -9.64 19.37 0.51
N ARG A 124 -9.42 19.65 1.82
CA ARG A 124 -10.09 20.75 2.53
C ARG A 124 -9.63 22.11 2.05
N ILE A 125 -8.34 22.31 1.87
CA ILE A 125 -7.74 23.57 1.41
C ILE A 125 -8.15 23.87 -0.03
N HIS A 126 -8.12 22.86 -0.91
CA HIS A 126 -8.41 23.01 -2.34
C HIS A 126 -9.88 22.73 -2.71
N HIS A 127 -10.78 22.62 -1.73
CA HIS A 127 -12.22 22.34 -1.91
C HIS A 127 -12.51 21.12 -2.80
N ARG A 128 -11.66 20.06 -2.68
CA ARG A 128 -11.77 18.80 -3.44
C ARG A 128 -12.53 17.74 -2.64
N ARG A 129 -13.14 16.79 -3.34
CA ARG A 129 -13.76 15.61 -2.70
C ARG A 129 -12.70 14.55 -2.43
N PHE A 130 -12.58 14.08 -1.20
CA PHE A 130 -11.59 13.07 -0.82
C PHE A 130 -11.66 11.81 -1.69
N PHE A 131 -12.85 11.25 -1.90
CA PHE A 131 -13.02 10.04 -2.72
C PHE A 131 -12.65 10.23 -4.19
N GLU A 132 -12.79 11.43 -4.74
CA GLU A 132 -12.35 11.77 -6.08
C GLU A 132 -10.82 11.70 -6.20
N VAL A 133 -10.14 12.37 -5.27
CA VAL A 133 -8.66 12.41 -5.22
C VAL A 133 -8.09 11.02 -4.90
N ALA A 134 -8.70 10.30 -3.96
CA ALA A 134 -8.28 8.95 -3.60
C ALA A 134 -8.36 7.98 -4.80
N ASP A 135 -9.46 8.02 -5.58
CA ASP A 135 -9.61 7.19 -6.78
C ASP A 135 -8.50 7.44 -7.81
N VAL A 136 -8.12 8.70 -7.99
CA VAL A 136 -7.07 9.08 -8.94
C VAL A 136 -5.70 8.59 -8.49
N LEU A 137 -5.40 8.70 -7.20
CA LEU A 137 -4.15 8.22 -6.61
C LEU A 137 -4.05 6.69 -6.66
N VAL A 138 -5.06 5.97 -6.20
CA VAL A 138 -5.01 4.50 -6.10
C VAL A 138 -4.98 3.81 -7.45
N ALA A 139 -5.39 4.48 -8.53
CA ALA A 139 -5.22 3.96 -9.88
C ALA A 139 -3.74 3.84 -10.30
N GLY A 140 -2.83 4.57 -9.66
CA GLY A 140 -1.40 4.56 -9.95
C GLY A 140 -0.51 3.96 -8.84
N ILE A 141 -0.97 4.01 -7.59
CA ILE A 141 -0.21 3.57 -6.40
C ILE A 141 0.32 2.14 -6.53
N PRO A 142 -0.44 1.11 -6.99
CA PRO A 142 0.09 -0.25 -7.02
C PRO A 142 1.33 -0.39 -7.91
N LEU A 143 1.36 0.26 -9.07
CA LEU A 143 2.55 0.22 -9.92
C LEU A 143 3.75 0.92 -9.25
N GLY A 144 3.52 2.00 -8.51
CA GLY A 144 4.55 2.63 -7.68
C GLY A 144 5.05 1.70 -6.56
N TYR A 145 4.14 0.97 -5.91
CA TYR A 145 4.46 -0.01 -4.86
C TYR A 145 5.41 -1.11 -5.33
N THR A 146 5.31 -1.53 -6.61
CA THR A 146 6.23 -2.49 -7.23
C THR A 146 7.69 -2.10 -7.01
N PHE A 147 8.03 -0.82 -7.20
CA PHE A 147 9.41 -0.36 -7.00
C PHE A 147 9.86 -0.47 -5.54
N GLY A 148 8.98 -0.20 -4.58
CA GLY A 148 9.31 -0.40 -3.17
C GLY A 148 9.66 -1.85 -2.85
N ARG A 149 8.93 -2.81 -3.41
CA ARG A 149 9.21 -4.25 -3.24
C ARG A 149 10.47 -4.72 -3.95
N LEU A 150 10.74 -4.18 -5.13
CA LEU A 150 12.04 -4.39 -5.80
C LEU A 150 13.19 -3.82 -4.96
N GLY A 151 12.99 -2.68 -4.29
CA GLY A 151 13.95 -2.12 -3.35
C GLY A 151 14.22 -3.06 -2.16
N ASN A 152 13.18 -3.67 -1.56
CA ASN A 152 13.34 -4.68 -0.51
C ASN A 152 14.11 -5.92 -1.02
N PHE A 153 13.82 -6.36 -2.24
CA PHE A 153 14.56 -7.46 -2.85
C PHE A 153 16.05 -7.12 -3.03
N ILE A 154 16.38 -5.95 -3.57
CA ILE A 154 17.76 -5.47 -3.73
C ILE A 154 18.48 -5.30 -2.39
N ASN A 155 17.75 -4.95 -1.33
CA ASN A 155 18.31 -4.89 0.03
C ASN A 155 18.46 -6.28 0.68
N GLY A 156 17.94 -7.36 0.06
CA GLY A 156 17.96 -8.70 0.65
C GLY A 156 17.11 -8.86 1.91
N GLU A 157 16.07 -8.04 2.07
CA GLU A 157 15.22 -8.00 3.27
C GLU A 157 13.76 -8.39 2.98
N LEU A 158 12.97 -8.72 4.02
CA LEU A 158 11.55 -9.09 3.93
C LEU A 158 11.30 -10.32 3.05
N TRP A 159 12.17 -11.30 3.11
CA TRP A 159 12.01 -12.61 2.47
C TRP A 159 10.83 -13.40 3.05
N GLY A 160 10.46 -14.46 2.37
CA GLY A 160 9.41 -15.37 2.82
C GLY A 160 9.92 -16.55 3.64
N ARG A 161 9.04 -17.53 3.84
CA ARG A 161 9.32 -18.79 4.55
C ARG A 161 10.35 -19.63 3.82
N ALA A 162 11.01 -20.53 4.55
CA ALA A 162 11.85 -21.55 3.96
C ALA A 162 11.05 -22.42 2.98
N SER A 163 11.63 -22.67 1.81
CA SER A 163 10.94 -23.34 0.71
C SER A 163 11.90 -24.14 -0.17
N SER A 164 11.40 -25.26 -0.69
CA SER A 164 12.09 -26.13 -1.63
C SER A 164 11.67 -25.92 -3.08
N VAL A 165 10.95 -24.84 -3.40
CA VAL A 165 10.60 -24.54 -4.79
C VAL A 165 11.86 -24.22 -5.61
N PRO A 166 11.92 -24.53 -6.92
CA PRO A 166 13.13 -24.37 -7.72
C PRO A 166 13.67 -22.95 -7.80
N TRP A 167 12.86 -21.96 -7.50
CA TRP A 167 13.22 -20.53 -7.47
C TRP A 167 13.35 -19.98 -6.06
N ALA A 168 13.36 -20.82 -5.02
CA ALA A 168 13.69 -20.39 -3.66
C ALA A 168 15.12 -19.86 -3.63
N MET A 169 15.37 -18.81 -2.84
CA MET A 169 16.64 -18.11 -2.80
C MET A 169 17.26 -18.12 -1.41
N VAL A 170 18.57 -18.29 -1.33
CA VAL A 170 19.34 -18.14 -0.09
C VAL A 170 19.74 -16.68 0.04
N PHE A 171 19.08 -15.95 0.93
CA PHE A 171 19.38 -14.54 1.19
C PHE A 171 20.50 -14.43 2.23
N PRO A 172 21.59 -13.65 1.98
CA PRO A 172 22.76 -13.63 2.85
C PRO A 172 22.48 -13.15 4.27
N ASP A 173 21.56 -12.19 4.41
CA ASP A 173 21.21 -11.59 5.70
C ASP A 173 19.99 -12.26 6.37
N ALA A 174 19.50 -13.38 5.82
CA ALA A 174 18.41 -14.12 6.42
C ALA A 174 18.89 -14.88 7.67
N PRO A 175 18.02 -15.01 8.70
CA PRO A 175 18.38 -15.75 9.90
C PRO A 175 18.67 -17.23 9.59
N SER A 176 19.75 -17.73 10.18
CA SER A 176 20.10 -19.13 10.13
C SER A 176 19.34 -19.93 11.20
N TYR A 177 19.05 -21.17 10.93
CA TYR A 177 18.38 -22.08 11.83
C TYR A 177 19.34 -23.18 12.33
N SER A 178 19.18 -23.55 13.60
CA SER A 178 20.01 -24.60 14.19
C SER A 178 19.58 -25.99 13.72
N THR A 179 20.52 -26.80 13.29
CA THR A 179 20.31 -28.23 12.96
C THR A 179 19.98 -29.09 14.19
N ASN A 180 19.94 -28.52 15.40
CA ASN A 180 19.35 -29.18 16.57
C ASN A 180 17.84 -29.34 16.42
N HIS A 181 17.16 -28.51 15.64
CA HIS A 181 15.74 -28.67 15.33
C HIS A 181 15.54 -29.78 14.27
N GLN A 182 14.67 -30.73 14.54
CA GLN A 182 14.39 -31.85 13.62
C GLN A 182 13.92 -31.36 12.27
N TRP A 183 12.98 -30.39 12.23
CA TRP A 183 12.45 -29.85 10.98
C TRP A 183 13.53 -29.23 10.08
N VAL A 184 14.58 -28.66 10.67
CA VAL A 184 15.71 -28.06 9.92
C VAL A 184 16.51 -29.18 9.24
N ARG A 185 16.80 -30.27 9.96
CA ARG A 185 17.50 -31.42 9.38
C ARG A 185 16.69 -32.05 8.25
N ASP A 186 15.43 -32.36 8.51
CA ASP A 186 14.53 -32.98 7.52
C ASP A 186 14.39 -32.11 6.26
N PHE A 187 14.38 -30.79 6.45
CA PHE A 187 14.31 -29.85 5.33
C PHE A 187 15.63 -29.79 4.56
N ALA A 188 16.79 -29.69 5.25
CA ALA A 188 18.12 -29.64 4.64
C ALA A 188 18.44 -30.94 3.86
N GLU A 189 18.13 -32.11 4.43
CA GLU A 189 18.28 -33.40 3.76
C GLU A 189 17.45 -33.47 2.48
N ARG A 190 16.19 -33.03 2.54
CA ARG A 190 15.28 -33.01 1.37
C ARG A 190 15.83 -32.21 0.19
N ILE A 191 16.53 -31.08 0.45
CA ILE A 191 17.06 -30.21 -0.58
C ILE A 191 18.55 -30.43 -0.86
N GLY A 192 19.17 -31.41 -0.19
CA GLY A 192 20.55 -31.79 -0.41
C GLY A 192 21.59 -30.83 0.17
N ILE A 193 21.27 -30.13 1.25
CA ILE A 193 22.23 -29.31 2.00
C ILE A 193 22.94 -30.21 3.02
N GLU A 194 24.27 -30.31 2.91
CA GLU A 194 25.11 -30.97 3.91
C GLU A 194 25.24 -30.11 5.17
N PHE A 195 25.15 -30.72 6.32
CA PHE A 195 25.27 -30.03 7.61
C PHE A 195 25.94 -30.90 8.68
N SER A 196 26.54 -30.24 9.65
CA SER A 196 27.00 -30.88 10.89
C SER A 196 25.94 -30.71 11.98
N GLN A 197 25.88 -31.62 12.92
CA GLN A 197 24.97 -31.55 14.06
C GLN A 197 25.30 -30.26 14.90
N GLY A 198 24.28 -29.49 15.25
CA GLY A 198 24.42 -28.23 15.98
C GLY A 198 24.82 -27.04 15.14
N ALA A 199 25.09 -27.21 13.84
CA ALA A 199 25.42 -26.10 12.96
C ALA A 199 24.22 -25.14 12.75
N LEU A 200 24.53 -23.87 12.46
CA LEU A 200 23.56 -22.90 11.98
C LEU A 200 23.61 -22.89 10.44
N ILE A 201 22.48 -23.12 9.81
CA ILE A 201 22.37 -23.13 8.35
C ILE A 201 21.35 -22.10 7.87
N ASN A 202 21.69 -21.39 6.78
CA ASN A 202 20.77 -20.50 6.09
C ASN A 202 20.00 -21.30 5.05
N LEU A 203 18.67 -21.28 5.15
CA LEU A 203 17.80 -22.06 4.29
C LEU A 203 17.29 -21.22 3.11
N PRO A 204 17.08 -21.83 1.93
CA PRO A 204 16.43 -21.14 0.82
C PRO A 204 14.99 -20.78 1.17
N ARG A 205 14.56 -19.60 0.73
CA ARG A 205 13.30 -18.96 1.09
C ARG A 205 12.53 -18.50 -0.14
N HIS A 206 11.23 -18.36 -0.02
CA HIS A 206 10.43 -17.69 -1.04
C HIS A 206 10.92 -16.24 -1.21
N PRO A 207 11.19 -15.76 -2.45
CA PRO A 207 11.42 -14.35 -2.74
C PRO A 207 10.07 -13.59 -2.69
N SER A 208 9.48 -13.49 -1.49
CA SER A 208 8.14 -12.93 -1.30
C SER A 208 8.03 -11.49 -1.78
N GLN A 209 9.14 -10.73 -1.74
CA GLN A 209 9.21 -9.37 -2.28
C GLN A 209 8.84 -9.33 -3.77
N LEU A 210 9.26 -10.33 -4.56
CA LEU A 210 8.95 -10.41 -5.99
C LEU A 210 7.47 -10.80 -6.21
N TYR A 211 6.91 -11.65 -5.35
CA TYR A 211 5.47 -11.97 -5.42
C TYR A 211 4.62 -10.75 -5.06
N GLU A 212 5.02 -10.01 -4.02
CA GLU A 212 4.36 -8.75 -3.64
C GLU A 212 4.45 -7.71 -4.76
N ALA A 213 5.63 -7.55 -5.38
CA ALA A 213 5.82 -6.67 -6.53
C ALA A 213 4.90 -7.05 -7.71
N LEU A 214 4.78 -8.35 -7.99
CA LEU A 214 3.95 -8.84 -9.09
C LEU A 214 2.46 -8.71 -8.77
N PHE A 215 1.96 -9.27 -7.68
CA PHE A 215 0.52 -9.40 -7.43
C PHE A 215 -0.09 -8.15 -6.78
N GLU A 216 0.56 -7.58 -5.76
CA GLU A 216 0.10 -6.36 -5.09
C GLU A 216 0.46 -5.10 -5.89
N GLY A 217 1.48 -5.19 -6.75
CA GLY A 217 1.94 -4.13 -7.63
C GLY A 217 1.35 -4.25 -9.03
N VAL A 218 2.03 -4.98 -9.92
CA VAL A 218 1.72 -5.01 -11.37
C VAL A 218 0.33 -5.54 -11.66
N VAL A 219 -0.05 -6.72 -11.13
CA VAL A 219 -1.35 -7.35 -11.43
C VAL A 219 -2.50 -6.50 -10.91
N LEU A 220 -2.38 -5.99 -9.69
CA LEU A 220 -3.39 -5.11 -9.10
C LEU A 220 -3.49 -3.80 -9.90
N TRP A 221 -2.37 -3.23 -10.36
CA TRP A 221 -2.38 -2.06 -11.22
C TRP A 221 -3.07 -2.34 -12.56
N LEU A 222 -2.75 -3.45 -13.23
CA LEU A 222 -3.41 -3.84 -14.48
C LEU A 222 -4.93 -3.99 -14.29
N PHE A 223 -5.35 -4.62 -13.20
CA PHE A 223 -6.76 -4.77 -12.85
C PHE A 223 -7.44 -3.40 -12.65
N LEU A 224 -6.85 -2.52 -11.84
CA LEU A 224 -7.44 -1.20 -11.60
C LEU A 224 -7.41 -0.31 -12.83
N TRP A 225 -6.29 -0.28 -13.56
CA TRP A 225 -6.09 0.65 -14.67
C TRP A 225 -6.87 0.29 -15.92
N PHE A 226 -6.90 -0.99 -16.28
CA PHE A 226 -7.53 -1.44 -17.54
C PHE A 226 -8.92 -2.01 -17.35
N ILE A 227 -9.26 -2.54 -16.17
CA ILE A 227 -10.55 -3.17 -15.94
C ILE A 227 -11.49 -2.28 -15.12
N MET A 228 -11.06 -1.78 -13.97
CA MET A 228 -11.95 -1.05 -13.06
C MET A 228 -12.07 0.44 -13.40
N ARG A 229 -10.99 1.10 -13.79
CA ARG A 229 -11.00 2.52 -14.13
C ARG A 229 -11.98 2.87 -15.27
N PRO A 230 -12.04 2.15 -16.40
CA PRO A 230 -13.03 2.42 -17.42
C PRO A 230 -14.48 2.19 -16.97
N ARG A 231 -14.68 1.41 -15.90
CA ARG A 231 -16.00 1.09 -15.31
C ARG A 231 -16.37 1.96 -14.12
N LYS A 232 -15.56 2.97 -13.82
CA LYS A 232 -15.80 3.89 -12.69
C LYS A 232 -17.13 4.62 -12.87
N GLN A 233 -18.06 4.42 -11.95
CA GLN A 233 -19.40 5.03 -11.97
C GLN A 233 -19.55 6.18 -10.98
N TYR A 234 -18.78 6.19 -9.89
CA TYR A 234 -18.85 7.17 -8.81
C TYR A 234 -17.50 7.32 -8.11
N HIS A 235 -17.35 8.40 -7.34
CA HIS A 235 -16.13 8.62 -6.54
C HIS A 235 -16.07 7.64 -5.36
N GLY A 236 -14.91 7.06 -5.10
CA GLY A 236 -14.67 6.00 -4.12
C GLY A 236 -14.73 4.58 -4.69
N PHE A 237 -15.10 4.44 -5.98
CA PHE A 237 -15.19 3.14 -6.65
C PHE A 237 -13.81 2.47 -6.78
N LEU A 238 -12.82 3.20 -7.29
CA LEU A 238 -11.46 2.66 -7.45
C LEU A 238 -10.76 2.44 -6.11
N LEU A 239 -10.99 3.33 -5.15
CA LEU A 239 -10.46 3.16 -3.79
C LEU A 239 -10.97 1.85 -3.16
N ALA A 240 -12.27 1.57 -3.28
CA ALA A 240 -12.84 0.33 -2.76
C ALA A 240 -12.22 -0.91 -3.42
N TRP A 241 -12.10 -0.93 -4.75
CA TRP A 241 -11.50 -2.05 -5.47
C TRP A 241 -9.99 -2.19 -5.20
N TYR A 242 -9.28 -1.08 -4.95
CA TYR A 242 -7.89 -1.12 -4.51
C TYR A 242 -7.77 -1.82 -3.14
N ILE A 243 -8.59 -1.43 -2.16
CA ILE A 243 -8.56 -2.01 -0.82
C ILE A 243 -8.90 -3.51 -0.86
N ILE A 244 -9.94 -3.89 -1.62
CA ILE A 244 -10.35 -5.30 -1.79
C ILE A 244 -9.24 -6.09 -2.50
N GLY A 245 -8.74 -5.59 -3.62
CA GLY A 245 -7.75 -6.28 -4.44
C GLY A 245 -6.41 -6.43 -3.72
N TYR A 246 -5.95 -5.40 -3.02
CA TYR A 246 -4.75 -5.46 -2.21
C TYR A 246 -4.91 -6.46 -1.05
N GLY A 247 -6.01 -6.37 -0.28
CA GLY A 247 -6.31 -7.28 0.80
C GLY A 247 -6.38 -8.75 0.33
N PHE A 248 -6.96 -8.99 -0.85
CA PHE A 248 -7.04 -10.30 -1.45
C PHE A 248 -5.64 -10.83 -1.85
N ALA A 249 -4.87 -10.07 -2.62
CA ALA A 249 -3.53 -10.47 -3.04
C ALA A 249 -2.63 -10.73 -1.83
N ARG A 250 -2.63 -9.81 -0.86
CA ARG A 250 -1.85 -9.90 0.36
C ARG A 250 -2.23 -11.11 1.21
N PHE A 251 -3.51 -11.44 1.33
CA PHE A 251 -3.98 -12.61 2.08
C PHE A 251 -3.32 -13.91 1.59
N PHE A 252 -3.21 -14.09 0.26
CA PHE A 252 -2.57 -15.28 -0.30
C PHE A 252 -1.05 -15.25 -0.19
N ILE A 253 -0.43 -14.08 -0.40
CA ILE A 253 1.03 -13.94 -0.27
C ILE A 253 1.48 -14.22 1.16
N GLU A 254 0.65 -13.92 2.16
CA GLU A 254 0.97 -14.18 3.57
C GLU A 254 1.21 -15.66 3.90
N TYR A 255 0.70 -16.59 3.10
CA TYR A 255 1.03 -18.02 3.25
C TYR A 255 2.49 -18.33 2.93
N VAL A 256 3.13 -17.59 2.07
CA VAL A 256 4.54 -17.75 1.70
C VAL A 256 5.45 -16.77 2.43
N ARG A 257 4.90 -15.78 3.12
CA ARG A 257 5.63 -14.87 4.02
C ARG A 257 5.85 -15.53 5.38
N GLU A 258 6.99 -15.26 5.98
CA GLU A 258 7.21 -15.65 7.37
C GLU A 258 6.46 -14.69 8.29
N PRO A 259 5.55 -15.15 9.16
CA PRO A 259 4.90 -14.33 10.15
C PRO A 259 5.90 -13.76 11.15
N ASP A 260 5.55 -12.65 11.77
CA ASP A 260 6.35 -12.09 12.85
C ASP A 260 6.50 -13.13 13.97
N SER A 261 7.73 -13.46 14.33
CA SER A 261 8.07 -14.52 15.29
C SER A 261 7.40 -14.36 16.66
N ASN A 262 7.12 -13.08 17.05
CA ASN A 262 6.48 -12.76 18.32
C ASN A 262 4.97 -13.07 18.35
N LEU A 263 4.31 -13.11 17.20
CA LEU A 263 2.86 -13.29 17.11
C LEU A 263 2.46 -14.70 16.62
N GLY A 264 3.31 -15.34 15.81
CA GLY A 264 3.03 -16.65 15.25
C GLY A 264 1.72 -16.70 14.46
N PHE A 265 0.93 -17.76 14.67
CA PHE A 265 -0.40 -17.92 14.10
C PHE A 265 -1.47 -17.56 15.13
N VAL A 266 -2.36 -16.63 14.78
CA VAL A 266 -3.49 -16.22 15.62
C VAL A 266 -4.58 -17.29 15.64
N ILE A 267 -4.77 -17.98 14.49
CA ILE A 267 -5.63 -19.16 14.38
C ILE A 267 -4.73 -20.33 13.99
N ALA A 268 -4.63 -21.32 14.86
CA ALA A 268 -3.70 -22.44 14.76
C ALA A 268 -4.46 -23.77 14.75
N TRP A 269 -5.33 -23.96 13.75
CA TRP A 269 -6.12 -25.19 13.59
C TRP A 269 -5.40 -26.27 12.76
N GLY A 270 -4.31 -25.88 12.08
CA GLY A 270 -3.50 -26.80 11.29
C GLY A 270 -2.43 -27.50 12.12
N LYS A 271 -1.84 -28.53 11.51
CA LYS A 271 -0.69 -29.25 12.10
C LYS A 271 0.53 -28.35 12.16
N ASN A 272 1.44 -28.63 13.13
CA ASN A 272 2.74 -27.96 13.28
C ASN A 272 2.64 -26.41 13.31
N SER A 273 1.67 -25.89 14.06
CA SER A 273 1.44 -24.44 14.18
C SER A 273 2.56 -23.69 14.93
N SER A 274 3.46 -24.41 15.61
CA SER A 274 4.67 -23.81 16.23
C SER A 274 5.75 -23.42 15.24
N GLU A 275 5.75 -24.04 14.04
CA GLU A 275 6.80 -23.82 13.03
C GLU A 275 6.39 -22.74 12.02
N THR A 276 6.69 -21.49 12.36
CA THR A 276 6.33 -20.32 11.52
C THR A 276 7.21 -20.19 10.27
N ALA A 277 8.42 -20.75 10.32
CA ALA A 277 9.40 -20.66 9.24
C ALA A 277 9.02 -21.52 8.01
N LEU A 278 8.12 -22.51 8.18
CA LEU A 278 7.63 -23.37 7.11
C LEU A 278 6.15 -23.10 6.81
N PHE A 279 5.75 -23.37 5.58
CA PHE A 279 4.34 -23.54 5.28
C PHE A 279 3.89 -24.90 5.80
N THR A 280 2.97 -24.92 6.74
CA THR A 280 2.50 -26.16 7.39
C THR A 280 1.05 -26.49 7.11
N SER A 281 0.19 -25.48 6.97
CA SER A 281 -1.25 -25.68 6.71
C SER A 281 -1.91 -24.36 6.28
N PHE A 282 -2.91 -24.47 5.40
CA PHE A 282 -3.82 -23.36 5.08
C PHE A 282 -4.76 -22.96 6.25
N LEU A 283 -4.86 -23.81 7.28
CA LEU A 283 -5.68 -23.56 8.47
C LEU A 283 -4.92 -22.79 9.56
N ASN A 284 -3.63 -22.51 9.35
CA ASN A 284 -2.83 -21.67 10.22
C ASN A 284 -2.84 -20.25 9.68
N ILE A 285 -3.61 -19.36 10.33
CA ILE A 285 -3.86 -17.98 9.91
C ILE A 285 -3.00 -17.03 10.73
N SER A 286 -2.19 -16.23 10.06
CA SER A 286 -1.38 -15.17 10.68
C SER A 286 -2.20 -13.92 11.01
N MET A 287 -1.67 -13.04 11.87
CA MET A 287 -2.28 -11.73 12.13
C MET A 287 -2.40 -10.91 10.83
N GLY A 288 -1.41 -11.00 9.93
CA GLY A 288 -1.46 -10.34 8.62
C GLY A 288 -2.69 -10.78 7.81
N GLN A 289 -3.04 -12.08 7.81
CA GLN A 289 -4.23 -12.57 7.12
C GLN A 289 -5.54 -12.10 7.76
N VAL A 290 -5.60 -12.03 9.10
CA VAL A 290 -6.78 -11.46 9.80
C VAL A 290 -6.98 -10.00 9.41
N LEU A 291 -5.91 -9.21 9.38
CA LEU A 291 -5.98 -7.80 8.94
C LEU A 291 -6.38 -7.69 7.45
N CYS A 292 -5.91 -8.58 6.59
CA CYS A 292 -6.33 -8.63 5.19
C CYS A 292 -7.83 -8.93 5.03
N MET A 293 -8.38 -9.85 5.81
CA MET A 293 -9.83 -10.11 5.84
C MET A 293 -10.61 -8.86 6.29
N ALA A 294 -10.14 -8.20 7.36
CA ALA A 294 -10.75 -6.94 7.81
C ALA A 294 -10.67 -5.84 6.72
N MET A 295 -9.56 -5.74 6.00
CA MET A 295 -9.42 -4.83 4.86
C MET A 295 -10.41 -5.13 3.74
N ILE A 296 -10.59 -6.41 3.37
CA ILE A 296 -11.55 -6.81 2.34
C ILE A 296 -12.97 -6.41 2.74
N VAL A 297 -13.37 -6.69 3.98
CA VAL A 297 -14.68 -6.29 4.53
C VAL A 297 -14.84 -4.77 4.50
N PHE A 298 -13.81 -4.04 4.94
CA PHE A 298 -13.80 -2.58 4.87
C PHE A 298 -13.88 -2.05 3.44
N GLY A 299 -13.22 -2.70 2.48
CA GLY A 299 -13.31 -2.35 1.07
C GLY A 299 -14.73 -2.49 0.52
N PHE A 300 -15.44 -3.56 0.87
CA PHE A 300 -16.86 -3.71 0.53
C PHE A 300 -17.71 -2.65 1.22
N PHE A 301 -17.45 -2.32 2.47
CA PHE A 301 -18.13 -1.21 3.15
C PHE A 301 -17.94 0.11 2.38
N VAL A 302 -16.70 0.45 1.99
CA VAL A 302 -16.42 1.65 1.19
C VAL A 302 -17.16 1.61 -0.15
N LEU A 303 -17.22 0.45 -0.82
CA LEU A 303 -17.91 0.27 -2.10
C LEU A 303 -19.41 0.58 -1.97
N PHE A 304 -20.07 0.01 -0.98
CA PHE A 304 -21.51 0.21 -0.77
C PHE A 304 -21.81 1.63 -0.26
N TYR A 305 -21.01 2.14 0.66
CA TYR A 305 -21.16 3.48 1.22
C TYR A 305 -21.02 4.58 0.17
N SER A 306 -19.97 4.51 -0.65
CA SER A 306 -19.75 5.48 -1.72
C SER A 306 -20.83 5.42 -2.81
N ARG A 307 -21.31 4.21 -3.15
CA ARG A 307 -22.46 4.01 -4.04
C ARG A 307 -23.73 4.64 -3.48
N HIS A 308 -24.02 4.42 -2.20
CA HIS A 308 -25.19 5.01 -1.53
C HIS A 308 -25.16 6.54 -1.53
N ILE A 309 -24.01 7.14 -1.19
CA ILE A 309 -23.82 8.59 -1.26
C ILE A 309 -24.10 9.10 -2.68
N HIS A 310 -23.52 8.45 -3.69
CA HIS A 310 -23.73 8.84 -5.08
C HIS A 310 -25.21 8.82 -5.47
N GLN A 311 -25.93 7.74 -5.16
CA GLN A 311 -27.36 7.60 -5.44
C GLN A 311 -28.17 8.69 -4.75
N LYS A 312 -27.89 8.99 -3.46
CA LYS A 312 -28.54 10.05 -2.73
C LYS A 312 -28.30 11.44 -3.33
N GLN A 313 -27.09 11.72 -3.77
CA GLN A 313 -26.75 12.97 -4.45
C GLN A 313 -27.46 13.10 -5.80
N ALA A 314 -27.52 12.02 -6.60
CA ALA A 314 -28.24 11.99 -7.88
C ALA A 314 -29.74 12.25 -7.67
N ALA A 315 -30.39 11.57 -6.75
CA ALA A 315 -31.80 11.79 -6.43
C ALA A 315 -32.09 13.24 -5.98
N THR A 316 -31.20 13.81 -5.16
CA THR A 316 -31.32 15.21 -4.72
C THR A 316 -31.18 16.18 -5.90
N ALA A 317 -30.22 15.93 -6.81
CA ALA A 317 -30.02 16.75 -8.00
C ALA A 317 -31.23 16.69 -8.94
N GLU A 318 -31.80 15.52 -9.17
CA GLU A 318 -33.02 15.34 -9.97
C GLU A 318 -34.22 16.08 -9.36
N ALA A 319 -34.44 15.97 -8.04
CA ALA A 319 -35.49 16.69 -7.36
C ALA A 319 -35.33 18.22 -7.46
N MET A 320 -34.10 18.73 -7.38
CA MET A 320 -33.82 20.15 -7.58
C MET A 320 -34.05 20.59 -9.03
N ALA A 321 -33.67 19.79 -10.00
CA ALA A 321 -33.89 20.08 -11.42
C ALA A 321 -35.38 20.13 -11.74
N LEU A 322 -36.16 19.19 -11.23
CA LEU A 322 -37.64 19.17 -11.38
C LEU A 322 -38.30 20.42 -10.79
N LYS A 323 -37.89 20.84 -9.57
CA LYS A 323 -38.39 22.06 -8.93
C LYS A 323 -38.08 23.31 -9.77
N ARG A 324 -36.83 23.41 -10.32
CA ARG A 324 -36.45 24.52 -11.21
C ARG A 324 -37.30 24.55 -12.48
N GLN A 325 -37.55 23.40 -13.09
CA GLN A 325 -38.38 23.28 -14.29
C GLN A 325 -39.83 23.72 -14.01
N GLN A 326 -40.40 23.27 -12.89
CA GLN A 326 -41.77 23.69 -12.47
C GLN A 326 -41.85 25.19 -12.23
N ALA A 327 -40.87 25.78 -11.54
CA ALA A 327 -40.80 27.23 -11.30
C ALA A 327 -40.69 28.02 -12.61
N ALA A 328 -39.90 27.54 -13.57
CA ALA A 328 -39.78 28.14 -14.91
C ALA A 328 -41.11 28.13 -15.68
N ILE A 329 -41.83 27.00 -15.65
CA ILE A 329 -43.17 26.88 -16.29
C ILE A 329 -44.17 27.84 -15.64
N GLN A 330 -44.21 27.93 -14.30
CA GLN A 330 -45.09 28.86 -13.60
C GLN A 330 -44.79 30.32 -13.94
N SER A 331 -43.50 30.69 -14.01
CA SER A 331 -43.10 32.06 -14.39
C SER A 331 -43.51 32.41 -15.82
N GLN A 332 -43.41 31.47 -16.75
CA GLN A 332 -43.87 31.66 -18.12
C GLN A 332 -45.40 31.82 -18.22
N LYS A 333 -46.15 31.03 -17.47
CA LYS A 333 -47.62 31.16 -17.41
C LYS A 333 -48.04 32.53 -16.85
N ALA A 334 -47.40 32.99 -15.78
CA ALA A 334 -47.66 34.29 -15.17
C ALA A 334 -47.35 35.43 -16.15
N ARG A 335 -46.22 35.39 -16.88
CA ARG A 335 -45.85 36.38 -17.92
C ARG A 335 -46.86 36.40 -19.08
N LYS A 336 -47.37 35.25 -19.53
CA LYS A 336 -48.41 35.19 -20.58
C LYS A 336 -49.73 35.76 -20.10
N SER A 337 -50.14 35.47 -18.86
CA SER A 337 -51.36 36.01 -18.24
C SER A 337 -51.30 37.56 -18.13
N SER A 338 -50.16 38.10 -17.69
CA SER A 338 -49.98 39.57 -17.55
C SER A 338 -49.96 40.28 -18.93
N LYS A 339 -49.40 39.67 -19.98
CA LYS A 339 -49.45 40.21 -21.33
C LYS A 339 -50.86 40.22 -21.93
N ASN A 340 -51.64 39.17 -21.65
CA ASN A 340 -53.05 39.12 -22.11
C ASN A 340 -53.97 40.14 -21.39
N LYS A 341 -53.68 40.43 -20.10
CA LYS A 341 -54.39 41.49 -19.39
C LYS A 341 -54.09 42.88 -19.92
N LYS A 342 -52.85 43.14 -20.33
CA LYS A 342 -52.43 44.46 -20.96
C LYS A 342 -53.00 44.64 -22.38
N LYS A 343 -53.32 43.58 -23.12
CA LYS A 343 -53.96 43.70 -24.44
C LYS A 343 -55.49 43.90 -24.40
N ARG A 344 -56.12 43.66 -23.24
CA ARG A 344 -57.57 43.84 -23.04
C ARG A 344 -57.96 45.15 -22.36
N ARG A 345 -56.98 45.96 -22.03
CA ARG A 345 -57.13 47.38 -21.67
C ARG A 345 -56.65 48.29 -22.81
#